data_b79a88784f3cab942a96940266aea661
#
_entry.id   b79a88784f3cab942a96940266aea661
#
_cell.length_a   1.000
_cell.length_b   1.000
_cell.length_c   1.000
_cell.angle_alpha   90.00
_cell.angle_beta   90.00
_cell.angle_gamma   90.00
#
_symmetry.space_group_name_H-M   'P 1'
#
loop_
_entity.id
_entity.type
_entity.pdbx_description
1 polymer ?
#
loop_
_entity_poly.entity_id
_entity_poly.type
_entity_poly.pdbx_seq_one_letter_code
_entity_poly.pdbx_strand_id
1 'polypeptide(L)'
;MDIPSSEDASQQTPDTKPDVGIDLLDILIVLAKHKKLVLGLPLLAAVITAVVTLLMPNWYTATAKLLPPQQSQSNAVAILGQLGALTGGASQALGIKNPSDIFVAMLKSRTVSDALIERFKLMDIYDEKYMQDVRKELSRNVDIAAGRDGVINIEVDDKSPRRAADMANAYVEELEILTRRLAVGEAGQRRLFFEQQLKQVKGDLARAESELTKFQVDKKILNPQGQASLTISAAAGLQAQIAAKEVQIAALKSFATQENPDLNRAQEELAGLRIQLAKIAHGRSEDVGDVMLSMSKAPEQGAEYLHKFRDVKYYEILFELLAKQYEIARIDEAKDATLIQVLDKALVPDKKSYPRRITAITLATIFALIFTILLIAVIEYFDSATNEPPKQQKMLALNNYLSLKRKMDA
;
A
#
# COMPACT_ATOMS: atom_id res chain seq x y z
N MET A 1 -65.71 -35.15 78.54
CA MET A 1 -66.02 -33.88 79.17
C MET A 1 -65.39 -32.79 78.38
N ASP A 2 -66.21 -32.15 77.72
CA ASP A 2 -66.39 -30.76 77.34
C ASP A 2 -65.59 -30.26 76.09
N ILE A 3 -66.40 -30.07 75.12
CA ILE A 3 -66.57 -29.16 74.03
C ILE A 3 -66.52 -27.68 74.56
N PRO A 4 -66.45 -26.59 73.81
CA PRO A 4 -66.21 -26.28 72.40
C PRO A 4 -65.48 -24.91 72.20
N SER A 5 -65.54 -24.48 70.96
CA SER A 5 -65.82 -23.14 70.39
C SER A 5 -64.57 -22.51 69.68
N SER A 6 -64.73 -22.37 68.43
CA SER A 6 -65.35 -21.33 67.58
C SER A 6 -64.31 -20.26 67.12
N GLU A 7 -64.22 -20.16 65.79
CA GLU A 7 -64.18 -18.94 65.00
C GLU A 7 -63.05 -17.97 65.18
N ASP A 8 -62.19 -17.90 64.17
CA ASP A 8 -62.20 -16.63 63.43
C ASP A 8 -61.62 -16.81 61.99
N ALA A 9 -62.48 -16.66 61.04
CA ALA A 9 -62.14 -16.63 59.63
C ALA A 9 -61.74 -15.20 59.25
N SER A 10 -60.52 -14.89 59.31
CA SER A 10 -60.04 -13.67 58.67
C SER A 10 -59.70 -13.91 57.19
N GLN A 11 -60.60 -13.46 56.35
CA GLN A 11 -60.43 -13.32 54.90
C GLN A 11 -59.20 -12.48 54.59
N GLN A 12 -58.16 -13.10 54.13
CA GLN A 12 -57.06 -12.41 53.41
C GLN A 12 -57.55 -12.17 51.98
N THR A 13 -57.89 -10.93 51.67
CA THR A 13 -58.02 -10.41 50.31
C THR A 13 -56.64 -10.46 49.67
N PRO A 14 -56.46 -11.03 48.47
CA PRO A 14 -55.27 -10.95 47.79
C PRO A 14 -55.03 -9.51 47.28
N ASP A 15 -54.00 -8.88 47.81
CA ASP A 15 -53.52 -7.57 47.43
C ASP A 15 -52.87 -7.75 46.01
N THR A 16 -53.70 -7.68 44.97
CA THR A 16 -53.27 -7.63 43.58
C THR A 16 -52.71 -6.27 43.34
N LYS A 17 -51.37 -6.15 43.56
CA LYS A 17 -50.62 -5.07 42.97
C LYS A 17 -50.87 -5.06 41.46
N PRO A 18 -51.18 -3.90 40.88
CA PRO A 18 -51.34 -3.82 39.42
C PRO A 18 -49.99 -4.16 38.78
N ASP A 19 -49.97 -5.29 38.07
CA ASP A 19 -48.86 -5.71 37.26
C ASP A 19 -48.70 -4.67 36.14
N VAL A 20 -47.66 -3.82 36.23
CA VAL A 20 -47.32 -2.80 35.24
C VAL A 20 -46.58 -3.53 34.09
N GLY A 21 -47.15 -4.60 33.60
CA GLY A 21 -46.76 -5.26 32.38
C GLY A 21 -47.35 -4.50 31.21
N ILE A 22 -46.50 -3.97 30.36
CA ILE A 22 -46.92 -3.41 29.06
C ILE A 22 -47.58 -4.56 28.29
N ASP A 23 -48.93 -4.59 28.28
CA ASP A 23 -49.66 -5.64 27.58
C ASP A 23 -49.55 -5.39 26.08
N LEU A 24 -49.06 -6.38 25.31
CA LEU A 24 -48.95 -6.29 23.84
C LEU A 24 -50.29 -5.86 23.19
N LEU A 25 -51.40 -6.19 23.82
CA LEU A 25 -52.72 -5.75 23.40
C LEU A 25 -52.89 -4.23 23.52
N ASP A 26 -52.37 -3.60 24.57
CA ASP A 26 -52.46 -2.14 24.74
C ASP A 26 -51.70 -1.40 23.65
N ILE A 27 -50.50 -1.90 23.28
CA ILE A 27 -49.71 -1.33 22.14
C ILE A 27 -50.51 -1.46 20.84
N LEU A 28 -51.16 -2.59 20.60
CA LEU A 28 -51.90 -2.85 19.37
C LEU A 28 -53.17 -1.94 19.28
N ILE A 29 -53.83 -1.68 20.40
CA ILE A 29 -54.99 -0.77 20.48
C ILE A 29 -54.55 0.68 20.19
N VAL A 30 -53.46 1.11 20.80
CA VAL A 30 -52.89 2.46 20.58
C VAL A 30 -52.49 2.66 19.12
N LEU A 31 -51.86 1.65 18.52
CA LEU A 31 -51.48 1.68 17.10
C LEU A 31 -52.74 1.75 16.21
N ALA A 32 -53.80 0.99 16.54
CA ALA A 32 -55.09 0.98 15.81
C ALA A 32 -55.84 2.30 15.94
N LYS A 33 -55.79 2.94 17.12
CA LYS A 33 -56.35 4.28 17.39
C LYS A 33 -55.74 5.34 16.48
N HIS A 34 -54.40 5.27 16.26
CA HIS A 34 -53.65 6.24 15.47
C HIS A 34 -53.29 5.73 14.08
N LYS A 35 -54.06 4.78 13.48
CA LYS A 35 -53.79 4.16 12.18
C LYS A 35 -53.45 5.16 11.04
N LYS A 36 -54.06 6.35 11.06
CA LYS A 36 -53.79 7.41 10.08
C LYS A 36 -52.35 7.95 10.19
N LEU A 37 -51.83 8.07 11.43
CA LEU A 37 -50.44 8.51 11.66
C LEU A 37 -49.47 7.39 11.40
N VAL A 38 -49.76 6.14 11.81
CA VAL A 38 -48.91 4.96 11.61
C VAL A 38 -48.69 4.66 10.13
N LEU A 39 -49.70 4.87 9.29
CA LEU A 39 -49.58 4.63 7.86
C LEU A 39 -49.19 5.88 7.08
N GLY A 40 -49.68 7.06 7.50
CA GLY A 40 -49.49 8.32 6.79
C GLY A 40 -48.07 8.85 6.86
N LEU A 41 -47.42 8.83 8.03
CA LEU A 41 -46.08 9.38 8.22
C LEU A 41 -44.98 8.59 7.49
N PRO A 42 -44.93 7.23 7.57
CA PRO A 42 -44.00 6.43 6.80
C PRO A 42 -44.23 6.52 5.30
N LEU A 43 -45.48 6.58 4.85
CA LEU A 43 -45.82 6.71 3.43
C LEU A 43 -45.39 8.09 2.89
N LEU A 44 -45.60 9.16 3.65
CA LEU A 44 -45.18 10.50 3.31
C LEU A 44 -43.62 10.58 3.26
N ALA A 45 -42.94 9.96 4.23
CA ALA A 45 -41.45 9.84 4.20
C ALA A 45 -40.97 9.07 2.98
N ALA A 46 -41.62 7.96 2.61
CA ALA A 46 -41.30 7.19 1.42
C ALA A 46 -41.43 8.03 0.12
N VAL A 47 -42.54 8.79 0.00
CA VAL A 47 -42.79 9.66 -1.16
C VAL A 47 -41.74 10.78 -1.24
N ILE A 48 -41.45 11.47 -0.15
CA ILE A 48 -40.43 12.52 -0.10
C ILE A 48 -39.08 11.95 -0.49
N THR A 49 -38.67 10.81 0.09
CA THR A 49 -37.40 10.16 -0.21
C THR A 49 -37.35 9.70 -1.67
N ALA A 50 -38.44 9.20 -2.23
CA ALA A 50 -38.53 8.82 -3.64
C ALA A 50 -38.33 10.05 -4.56
N VAL A 51 -39.00 11.16 -4.26
CA VAL A 51 -38.84 12.40 -5.04
C VAL A 51 -37.41 12.93 -4.96
N VAL A 52 -36.82 13.01 -3.76
CA VAL A 52 -35.45 13.48 -3.57
C VAL A 52 -34.45 12.59 -4.33
N THR A 53 -34.57 11.27 -4.23
CA THR A 53 -33.67 10.33 -4.90
C THR A 53 -33.85 10.30 -6.42
N LEU A 54 -35.00 10.71 -6.94
CA LEU A 54 -35.25 10.88 -8.39
C LEU A 54 -34.58 12.15 -8.95
N LEU A 55 -34.52 13.21 -8.15
CA LEU A 55 -33.87 14.48 -8.53
C LEU A 55 -32.35 14.41 -8.43
N MET A 56 -31.78 13.49 -7.61
CA MET A 56 -30.33 13.32 -7.50
C MET A 56 -29.72 12.77 -8.78
N PRO A 57 -28.55 13.31 -9.25
CA PRO A 57 -27.85 12.78 -10.41
C PRO A 57 -27.40 11.33 -10.18
N ASN A 58 -27.40 10.53 -11.24
CA ASN A 58 -26.88 9.18 -11.19
C ASN A 58 -25.34 9.22 -11.22
N TRP A 59 -24.72 8.38 -10.41
CA TRP A 59 -23.27 8.16 -10.37
C TRP A 59 -22.94 6.75 -10.78
N TYR A 60 -21.81 6.57 -11.45
CA TYR A 60 -21.33 5.32 -11.98
C TYR A 60 -19.91 5.09 -11.48
N THR A 61 -19.64 3.93 -10.92
CA THR A 61 -18.32 3.54 -10.44
C THR A 61 -17.67 2.61 -11.45
N ALA A 62 -16.49 2.94 -11.91
CA ALA A 62 -15.65 2.07 -12.73
C ALA A 62 -14.43 1.66 -11.91
N THR A 63 -14.04 0.38 -12.01
CA THR A 63 -12.93 -0.17 -11.22
C THR A 63 -11.86 -0.74 -12.15
N ALA A 64 -10.62 -0.29 -11.99
CA ALA A 64 -9.44 -0.92 -12.57
C ALA A 64 -8.63 -1.63 -11.46
N LYS A 65 -7.99 -2.76 -11.83
CA LYS A 65 -7.15 -3.52 -10.92
C LYS A 65 -5.76 -3.70 -11.49
N LEU A 66 -4.76 -3.44 -10.68
CA LEU A 66 -3.37 -3.62 -11.07
C LEU A 66 -2.58 -4.36 -9.98
N LEU A 67 -1.60 -5.12 -10.44
CA LEU A 67 -0.64 -5.80 -9.58
C LEU A 67 0.71 -5.09 -9.74
N PRO A 68 1.25 -4.50 -8.65
CA PRO A 68 2.59 -3.93 -8.70
C PRO A 68 3.62 -5.03 -8.92
N PRO A 69 4.79 -4.70 -9.50
CA PRO A 69 5.85 -5.68 -9.71
C PRO A 69 6.26 -6.28 -8.38
N GLN A 70 6.26 -7.59 -8.35
CA GLN A 70 6.86 -8.36 -7.26
C GLN A 70 8.37 -8.21 -7.39
N GLN A 71 8.95 -7.18 -6.77
CA GLN A 71 10.39 -7.17 -6.57
C GLN A 71 10.74 -8.46 -5.84
N SER A 72 11.67 -9.23 -6.40
CA SER A 72 12.16 -10.45 -5.78
C SER A 72 12.53 -10.13 -4.33
N GLN A 73 11.64 -10.52 -3.42
CA GLN A 73 11.87 -10.37 -2.00
C GLN A 73 13.18 -11.07 -1.71
N SER A 74 14.19 -10.33 -1.35
CA SER A 74 15.46 -10.90 -0.93
C SER A 74 15.13 -11.94 0.15
N ASN A 75 15.80 -13.10 0.09
CA ASN A 75 15.60 -14.20 1.03
C ASN A 75 15.61 -13.76 2.51
N ALA A 76 16.19 -12.59 2.81
CA ALA A 76 16.16 -11.94 4.11
C ALA A 76 14.73 -11.58 4.59
N VAL A 77 13.84 -11.09 3.70
CA VAL A 77 12.45 -10.78 4.07
C VAL A 77 11.65 -12.07 4.29
N ALA A 78 11.94 -13.14 3.53
CA ALA A 78 11.33 -14.44 3.74
C ALA A 78 11.75 -15.05 5.09
N ILE A 79 13.01 -14.91 5.48
CA ILE A 79 13.54 -15.37 6.78
C ILE A 79 12.97 -14.55 7.93
N LEU A 80 12.88 -13.22 7.79
CA LEU A 80 12.25 -12.35 8.81
C LEU A 80 10.74 -12.60 8.93
N GLY A 81 10.05 -12.87 7.81
CA GLY A 81 8.65 -13.27 7.83
C GLY A 81 8.42 -14.59 8.57
N GLN A 82 9.34 -15.54 8.41
CA GLN A 82 9.29 -16.83 9.10
C GLN A 82 9.63 -16.71 10.60
N LEU A 83 10.56 -15.83 10.96
CA LEU A 83 10.86 -15.51 12.37
C LEU A 83 9.71 -14.72 13.02
N GLY A 84 9.08 -13.80 12.30
CA GLY A 84 7.92 -13.04 12.76
C GLY A 84 6.68 -13.90 13.03
N ALA A 85 6.50 -14.98 12.26
CA ALA A 85 5.44 -15.95 12.49
C ALA A 85 5.65 -16.77 13.78
N LEU A 86 6.92 -16.98 14.19
CA LEU A 86 7.26 -17.69 15.43
C LEU A 86 7.16 -16.80 16.69
N THR A 87 7.21 -15.48 16.55
CA THR A 87 7.18 -14.51 17.67
C THR A 87 5.81 -13.84 17.86
N GLY A 88 4.75 -14.33 17.23
CA GLY A 88 3.37 -13.94 17.54
C GLY A 88 3.05 -12.45 17.36
N GLY A 89 3.29 -11.88 16.19
CA GLY A 89 2.71 -10.57 15.85
C GLY A 89 3.65 -9.37 15.93
N ALA A 90 4.95 -9.53 16.20
CA ALA A 90 5.91 -8.43 16.23
C ALA A 90 6.20 -7.79 14.85
N SER A 91 5.75 -8.39 13.75
CA SER A 91 5.91 -7.87 12.38
C SER A 91 5.11 -6.57 12.14
N GLN A 92 4.01 -6.33 12.87
CA GLN A 92 3.26 -5.06 12.78
C GLN A 92 3.98 -3.90 13.50
N ALA A 93 4.85 -4.20 14.48
CA ALA A 93 5.61 -3.18 15.20
C ALA A 93 6.83 -2.66 14.41
N LEU A 94 7.28 -3.37 13.38
CA LEU A 94 8.45 -3.01 12.56
C LEU A 94 8.13 -2.14 11.35
N GLY A 95 6.85 -1.72 11.17
CA GLY A 95 6.48 -0.74 10.15
C GLY A 95 6.79 -1.15 8.71
N ILE A 96 6.78 -2.47 8.39
CA ILE A 96 6.95 -2.96 7.03
C ILE A 96 5.67 -2.59 6.27
N LYS A 97 5.71 -1.46 5.61
CA LYS A 97 4.67 -1.01 4.70
C LYS A 97 4.58 -2.00 3.54
N ASN A 98 3.37 -2.39 3.21
CA ASN A 98 3.12 -3.21 2.03
C ASN A 98 3.77 -2.52 0.81
N PRO A 99 4.58 -3.20 -0.03
CA PRO A 99 5.15 -2.62 -1.24
C PRO A 99 4.13 -1.89 -2.11
N SER A 100 2.88 -2.36 -2.12
CA SER A 100 1.77 -1.74 -2.84
C SER A 100 1.43 -0.32 -2.34
N ASP A 101 1.75 0.03 -1.07
CA ASP A 101 1.44 1.36 -0.52
C ASP A 101 2.22 2.48 -1.22
N ILE A 102 3.42 2.17 -1.73
CA ILE A 102 4.23 3.12 -2.51
C ILE A 102 3.51 3.47 -3.81
N PHE A 103 2.96 2.48 -4.51
CA PHE A 103 2.22 2.71 -5.75
C PHE A 103 0.90 3.44 -5.51
N VAL A 104 0.22 3.15 -4.39
CA VAL A 104 -0.96 3.93 -3.95
C VAL A 104 -0.59 5.40 -3.71
N ALA A 105 0.55 5.66 -3.06
CA ALA A 105 1.04 7.03 -2.86
C ALA A 105 1.40 7.72 -4.17
N MET A 106 2.00 7.00 -5.13
CA MET A 106 2.28 7.50 -6.48
C MET A 106 1.00 7.86 -7.23
N LEU A 107 -0.03 7.00 -7.20
CA LEU A 107 -1.33 7.24 -7.82
C LEU A 107 -2.04 8.45 -7.21
N LYS A 108 -1.92 8.66 -5.90
CA LYS A 108 -2.47 9.82 -5.18
C LYS A 108 -1.58 11.07 -5.29
N SER A 109 -0.48 11.00 -6.03
CA SER A 109 0.44 12.13 -6.18
C SER A 109 -0.18 13.29 -6.96
N ARG A 110 0.36 14.49 -6.69
CA ARG A 110 -0.04 15.71 -7.40
C ARG A 110 0.19 15.59 -8.91
N THR A 111 1.29 14.96 -9.31
CA THR A 111 1.66 14.79 -10.73
C THR A 111 0.61 14.00 -11.50
N VAL A 112 0.15 12.87 -10.96
CA VAL A 112 -0.89 12.05 -11.56
C VAL A 112 -2.24 12.78 -11.57
N SER A 113 -2.60 13.43 -10.45
CA SER A 113 -3.85 14.20 -10.37
C SER A 113 -3.90 15.32 -11.39
N ASP A 114 -2.81 16.09 -11.56
CA ASP A 114 -2.73 17.20 -12.51
C ASP A 114 -2.83 16.73 -13.97
N ALA A 115 -2.16 15.62 -14.31
CA ALA A 115 -2.24 15.02 -15.64
C ALA A 115 -3.69 14.61 -15.98
N LEU A 116 -4.41 14.00 -15.03
CA LEU A 116 -5.81 13.62 -15.22
C LEU A 116 -6.74 14.85 -15.34
N ILE A 117 -6.53 15.88 -14.49
CA ILE A 117 -7.31 17.11 -14.55
C ILE A 117 -7.17 17.76 -15.91
N GLU A 118 -5.97 17.83 -16.47
CA GLU A 118 -5.70 18.40 -17.77
C GLU A 118 -6.30 17.55 -18.90
N ARG A 119 -6.06 16.22 -18.87
CA ARG A 119 -6.52 15.27 -19.88
C ARG A 119 -8.04 15.25 -20.03
N PHE A 120 -8.77 15.28 -18.93
CA PHE A 120 -10.24 15.20 -18.91
C PHE A 120 -10.92 16.57 -18.77
N LYS A 121 -10.15 17.67 -18.72
CA LYS A 121 -10.65 19.04 -18.52
C LYS A 121 -11.57 19.15 -17.30
N LEU A 122 -11.13 18.59 -16.18
CA LEU A 122 -11.96 18.49 -14.98
C LEU A 122 -12.27 19.84 -14.34
N MET A 123 -11.53 20.90 -14.64
CA MET A 123 -11.86 22.25 -14.22
C MET A 123 -13.24 22.69 -14.75
N ASP A 124 -13.51 22.40 -16.02
CA ASP A 124 -14.79 22.75 -16.65
C ASP A 124 -15.93 21.84 -16.15
N ILE A 125 -15.61 20.55 -15.86
CA ILE A 125 -16.61 19.55 -15.45
C ILE A 125 -17.07 19.76 -14.01
N TYR A 126 -16.14 20.13 -13.12
CA TYR A 126 -16.44 20.37 -11.71
C TYR A 126 -16.82 21.83 -11.43
N ASP A 127 -16.74 22.70 -12.45
CA ASP A 127 -17.04 24.15 -12.35
C ASP A 127 -16.20 24.86 -11.26
N GLU A 128 -14.92 24.47 -11.16
CA GLU A 128 -13.99 24.99 -10.18
C GLU A 128 -12.93 25.89 -10.82
N LYS A 129 -12.64 27.01 -10.19
CA LYS A 129 -11.67 28.00 -10.71
C LYS A 129 -10.22 27.70 -10.34
N TYR A 130 -10.02 27.00 -9.23
CA TYR A 130 -8.68 26.75 -8.70
C TYR A 130 -8.31 25.28 -8.81
N MET A 131 -7.13 25.00 -9.32
CA MET A 131 -6.58 23.66 -9.46
C MET A 131 -6.59 22.86 -8.13
N GLN A 132 -6.43 23.54 -7.00
CA GLN A 132 -6.45 22.93 -5.68
C GLN A 132 -7.83 22.36 -5.32
N ASP A 133 -8.91 23.08 -5.67
CA ASP A 133 -10.28 22.64 -5.40
C ASP A 133 -10.66 21.49 -6.33
N VAL A 134 -10.24 21.55 -7.59
CA VAL A 134 -10.40 20.44 -8.55
C VAL A 134 -9.72 19.16 -8.05
N ARG A 135 -8.47 19.25 -7.54
CA ARG A 135 -7.78 18.07 -6.96
C ARG A 135 -8.53 17.50 -5.77
N LYS A 136 -9.07 18.37 -4.91
CA LYS A 136 -9.85 17.97 -3.74
C LYS A 136 -11.14 17.26 -4.16
N GLU A 137 -11.82 17.77 -5.18
CA GLU A 137 -13.03 17.14 -5.72
C GLU A 137 -12.70 15.80 -6.39
N LEU A 138 -11.64 15.76 -7.21
CA LEU A 138 -11.13 14.51 -7.80
C LEU A 138 -10.82 13.47 -6.72
N SER A 139 -10.15 13.87 -5.63
CA SER A 139 -9.81 12.95 -4.54
C SER A 139 -11.01 12.42 -3.77
N ARG A 140 -12.17 13.08 -3.82
CA ARG A 140 -13.44 12.58 -3.24
C ARG A 140 -14.14 11.57 -4.13
N ASN A 141 -13.95 11.72 -5.44
CA ASN A 141 -14.60 10.90 -6.45
C ASN A 141 -13.72 9.70 -6.86
N VAL A 142 -12.55 9.53 -6.23
CA VAL A 142 -11.62 8.43 -6.55
C VAL A 142 -11.16 7.77 -5.27
N ASP A 143 -11.37 6.46 -5.17
CA ASP A 143 -10.82 5.64 -4.11
C ASP A 143 -9.74 4.71 -4.65
N ILE A 144 -8.54 4.81 -4.07
CA ILE A 144 -7.38 4.00 -4.44
C ILE A 144 -6.88 3.31 -3.19
N ALA A 145 -6.97 2.00 -3.19
CA ALA A 145 -6.57 1.18 -2.05
C ALA A 145 -5.84 -0.09 -2.47
N ALA A 146 -4.84 -0.48 -1.68
CA ALA A 146 -4.19 -1.78 -1.82
C ALA A 146 -4.95 -2.82 -0.99
N GLY A 147 -5.30 -3.94 -1.63
CA GLY A 147 -5.85 -5.11 -0.97
C GLY A 147 -4.80 -5.87 -0.15
N ARG A 148 -5.25 -6.80 0.69
CA ARG A 148 -4.36 -7.70 1.44
C ARG A 148 -3.61 -8.68 0.54
N ASP A 149 -4.12 -8.92 -0.64
CA ASP A 149 -3.56 -9.72 -1.73
C ASP A 149 -2.48 -8.98 -2.53
N GLY A 150 -2.21 -7.72 -2.20
CA GLY A 150 -1.27 -6.85 -2.90
C GLY A 150 -1.82 -6.21 -4.17
N VAL A 151 -3.05 -6.54 -4.57
CA VAL A 151 -3.74 -5.92 -5.71
C VAL A 151 -4.16 -4.51 -5.35
N ILE A 152 -3.91 -3.57 -6.23
CA ILE A 152 -4.37 -2.18 -6.08
C ILE A 152 -5.65 -2.01 -6.87
N ASN A 153 -6.71 -1.59 -6.18
CA ASN A 153 -7.99 -1.23 -6.77
C ASN A 153 -8.05 0.28 -6.97
N ILE A 154 -8.46 0.70 -8.15
CA ILE A 154 -8.71 2.11 -8.49
C ILE A 154 -10.18 2.20 -8.85
N GLU A 155 -10.97 2.82 -7.97
CA GLU A 155 -12.40 3.04 -8.15
C GLU A 155 -12.63 4.52 -8.45
N VAL A 156 -13.30 4.80 -9.57
CA VAL A 156 -13.60 6.17 -10.00
C VAL A 156 -15.10 6.33 -10.14
N ASP A 157 -15.62 7.30 -9.42
CA ASP A 157 -17.03 7.70 -9.47
C ASP A 157 -17.22 8.91 -10.39
N ASP A 158 -18.12 8.81 -11.35
CA ASP A 158 -18.45 9.89 -12.24
C ASP A 158 -19.94 9.85 -12.67
N LYS A 159 -20.45 11.01 -13.10
CA LYS A 159 -21.81 11.13 -13.66
C LYS A 159 -21.92 10.49 -15.03
N SER A 160 -20.81 10.35 -15.77
CA SER A 160 -20.72 9.68 -17.05
C SER A 160 -20.05 8.31 -16.90
N PRO A 161 -20.74 7.20 -17.26
CA PRO A 161 -20.18 5.86 -17.12
C PRO A 161 -18.92 5.66 -17.97
N ARG A 162 -18.87 6.26 -19.17
CA ARG A 162 -17.71 6.19 -20.05
C ARG A 162 -16.51 6.94 -19.45
N ARG A 163 -16.73 8.16 -18.92
CA ARG A 163 -15.66 8.95 -18.31
C ARG A 163 -15.11 8.29 -17.05
N ALA A 164 -15.95 7.66 -16.22
CA ALA A 164 -15.50 6.88 -15.07
C ALA A 164 -14.50 5.78 -15.48
N ALA A 165 -14.84 5.00 -16.53
CA ALA A 165 -13.95 3.95 -17.03
C ALA A 165 -12.67 4.51 -17.66
N ASP A 166 -12.78 5.56 -18.46
CA ASP A 166 -11.64 6.20 -19.12
C ASP A 166 -10.68 6.81 -18.08
N MET A 167 -11.20 7.44 -17.01
CA MET A 167 -10.39 7.99 -15.92
C MET A 167 -9.70 6.88 -15.09
N ALA A 168 -10.40 5.80 -14.78
CA ALA A 168 -9.79 4.68 -14.05
C ALA A 168 -8.65 4.04 -14.85
N ASN A 169 -8.80 3.87 -16.15
CA ASN A 169 -7.74 3.39 -17.04
C ASN A 169 -6.60 4.42 -17.19
N ALA A 170 -6.91 5.71 -17.24
CA ALA A 170 -5.91 6.78 -17.31
C ALA A 170 -5.05 6.85 -16.05
N TYR A 171 -5.59 6.56 -14.86
CA TYR A 171 -4.78 6.41 -13.65
C TYR A 171 -3.69 5.33 -13.80
N VAL A 172 -4.03 4.20 -14.43
CA VAL A 172 -3.07 3.12 -14.70
C VAL A 172 -2.00 3.60 -15.67
N GLU A 173 -2.40 4.26 -16.77
CA GLU A 173 -1.46 4.80 -17.77
C GLU A 173 -0.50 5.83 -17.16
N GLU A 174 -1.02 6.77 -16.36
CA GLU A 174 -0.18 7.79 -15.70
C GLU A 174 0.79 7.17 -14.67
N LEU A 175 0.36 6.11 -13.97
CA LEU A 175 1.26 5.36 -13.10
C LEU A 175 2.37 4.67 -13.89
N GLU A 176 2.07 4.06 -15.04
CA GLU A 176 3.09 3.48 -15.92
C GLU A 176 4.09 4.52 -16.41
N ILE A 177 3.60 5.68 -16.84
CA ILE A 177 4.45 6.80 -17.29
C ILE A 177 5.35 7.29 -16.15
N LEU A 178 4.78 7.49 -14.96
CA LEU A 178 5.53 7.95 -13.79
C LEU A 178 6.59 6.93 -13.37
N THR A 179 6.22 5.66 -13.29
CA THR A 179 7.14 4.58 -12.89
C THR A 179 8.27 4.42 -13.91
N ARG A 180 7.95 4.45 -15.21
CA ARG A 180 8.95 4.42 -16.28
C ARG A 180 9.92 5.59 -16.18
N ARG A 181 9.43 6.81 -15.97
CA ARG A 181 10.25 8.02 -15.81
C ARG A 181 11.22 7.90 -14.64
N LEU A 182 10.74 7.38 -13.50
CA LEU A 182 11.58 7.19 -12.32
C LEU A 182 12.63 6.09 -12.54
N ALA A 183 12.23 4.95 -13.11
CA ALA A 183 13.13 3.83 -13.38
C ALA A 183 14.24 4.19 -14.39
N VAL A 184 13.87 4.84 -15.50
CA VAL A 184 14.85 5.31 -16.50
C VAL A 184 15.79 6.37 -15.91
N GLY A 185 15.26 7.27 -15.06
CA GLY A 185 16.07 8.27 -14.38
C GLY A 185 17.14 7.67 -13.48
N GLU A 186 16.79 6.66 -12.67
CA GLU A 186 17.74 5.98 -11.78
C GLU A 186 18.76 5.12 -12.56
N ALA A 187 18.30 4.31 -13.49
CA ALA A 187 19.16 3.46 -14.31
C ALA A 187 20.14 4.29 -15.16
N GLY A 188 19.69 5.39 -15.75
CA GLY A 188 20.52 6.32 -16.51
C GLY A 188 21.59 6.99 -15.64
N GLN A 189 21.27 7.41 -14.44
CA GLN A 189 22.25 7.97 -13.50
C GLN A 189 23.29 6.93 -13.09
N ARG A 190 22.88 5.69 -12.84
CA ARG A 190 23.77 4.58 -12.51
C ARG A 190 24.72 4.29 -13.67
N ARG A 191 24.23 4.25 -14.91
CA ARG A 191 25.07 4.08 -16.12
C ARG A 191 26.09 5.20 -16.24
N LEU A 192 25.69 6.46 -16.13
CA LEU A 192 26.58 7.62 -16.18
C LEU A 192 27.70 7.58 -15.13
N PHE A 193 27.33 7.16 -13.91
CA PHE A 193 28.28 7.00 -12.82
C PHE A 193 29.37 5.95 -13.18
N PHE A 194 28.95 4.76 -13.61
CA PHE A 194 29.91 3.72 -13.99
C PHE A 194 30.71 4.10 -15.24
N GLU A 195 30.14 4.84 -16.18
CA GLU A 195 30.85 5.36 -17.35
C GLU A 195 32.01 6.29 -16.96
N GLN A 196 31.74 7.20 -16.01
CA GLN A 196 32.79 8.10 -15.49
C GLN A 196 33.92 7.34 -14.79
N GLN A 197 33.57 6.37 -13.93
CA GLN A 197 34.53 5.53 -13.22
C GLN A 197 35.37 4.71 -14.21
N LEU A 198 34.73 4.11 -15.20
CA LEU A 198 35.40 3.32 -16.23
C LEU A 198 36.39 4.17 -17.03
N LYS A 199 36.00 5.40 -17.41
CA LYS A 199 36.89 6.35 -18.11
C LYS A 199 38.11 6.71 -17.28
N GLN A 200 37.93 6.95 -15.98
CA GLN A 200 39.01 7.25 -15.05
C GLN A 200 39.98 6.07 -14.96
N VAL A 201 39.51 4.88 -14.67
CA VAL A 201 40.31 3.68 -14.49
C VAL A 201 41.05 3.30 -15.81
N LYS A 202 40.42 3.52 -16.97
CA LYS A 202 41.08 3.35 -18.26
C LYS A 202 42.33 4.27 -18.41
N GLY A 203 42.22 5.52 -17.94
CA GLY A 203 43.34 6.46 -17.93
C GLY A 203 44.43 6.05 -16.94
N ASP A 204 44.04 5.51 -15.79
CA ASP A 204 44.99 5.04 -14.76
C ASP A 204 45.72 3.78 -15.23
N LEU A 205 45.03 2.84 -15.89
CA LEU A 205 45.62 1.67 -16.51
C LEU A 205 46.67 2.06 -17.56
N ALA A 206 46.31 2.94 -18.48
CA ALA A 206 47.26 3.39 -19.52
C ALA A 206 48.49 4.06 -18.91
N ARG A 207 48.35 4.79 -17.81
CA ARG A 207 49.53 5.36 -17.09
C ARG A 207 50.40 4.26 -16.46
N ALA A 208 49.77 3.32 -15.74
CA ALA A 208 50.50 2.22 -15.12
C ALA A 208 51.23 1.35 -16.12
N GLU A 209 50.61 1.03 -17.27
CA GLU A 209 51.25 0.32 -18.39
C GLU A 209 52.46 1.09 -18.97
N SER A 210 52.30 2.41 -19.18
CA SER A 210 53.37 3.26 -19.65
C SER A 210 54.54 3.32 -18.67
N GLU A 211 54.26 3.44 -17.38
CA GLU A 211 55.29 3.45 -16.34
C GLU A 211 56.01 2.11 -16.22
N LEU A 212 55.32 0.99 -16.28
CA LEU A 212 55.93 -0.34 -16.30
C LEU A 212 56.80 -0.51 -17.52
N THR A 213 56.32 -0.13 -18.72
CA THR A 213 57.06 -0.23 -19.97
C THR A 213 58.34 0.64 -19.96
N LYS A 214 58.24 1.89 -19.51
CA LYS A 214 59.42 2.77 -19.35
C LYS A 214 60.45 2.15 -18.41
N PHE A 215 60.01 1.64 -17.27
CA PHE A 215 60.88 1.01 -16.28
C PHE A 215 61.57 -0.23 -16.86
N GLN A 216 60.86 -1.07 -17.61
CA GLN A 216 61.43 -2.25 -18.28
C GLN A 216 62.49 -1.88 -19.29
N VAL A 217 62.25 -0.82 -20.11
CA VAL A 217 63.20 -0.35 -21.12
C VAL A 217 64.44 0.26 -20.45
N ASP A 218 64.26 1.13 -19.45
CA ASP A 218 65.36 1.84 -18.78
C ASP A 218 66.29 0.89 -18.01
N LYS A 219 65.70 -0.15 -17.37
CA LYS A 219 66.46 -1.09 -16.54
C LYS A 219 66.85 -2.39 -17.27
N LYS A 220 66.43 -2.56 -18.54
CA LYS A 220 66.70 -3.77 -19.36
C LYS A 220 66.19 -5.06 -18.64
N ILE A 221 65.09 -4.99 -17.89
CA ILE A 221 64.52 -6.12 -17.12
C ILE A 221 63.61 -6.87 -18.07
N LEU A 222 63.97 -8.04 -18.51
CA LEU A 222 63.16 -8.98 -19.27
C LEU A 222 62.50 -9.95 -18.29
N ASN A 223 61.23 -9.70 -17.97
CA ASN A 223 60.25 -10.61 -17.37
C ASN A 223 60.72 -11.44 -16.17
N PRO A 224 60.38 -11.11 -14.93
CA PRO A 224 60.58 -11.99 -13.77
C PRO A 224 59.53 -13.11 -13.82
N GLN A 225 60.02 -14.29 -14.19
CA GLN A 225 59.20 -15.50 -14.19
C GLN A 225 59.07 -16.05 -12.78
N GLY A 226 57.84 -16.52 -12.43
CA GLY A 226 57.68 -17.44 -11.35
C GLY A 226 56.52 -17.13 -10.40
N GLN A 227 56.53 -17.84 -9.29
CA GLN A 227 55.55 -17.88 -8.23
C GLN A 227 55.17 -16.50 -7.63
N ALA A 228 56.14 -15.57 -7.62
CA ALA A 228 55.95 -14.16 -7.19
C ALA A 228 54.90 -13.44 -8.04
N SER A 229 54.82 -13.65 -9.34
CA SER A 229 53.87 -13.00 -10.22
C SER A 229 52.41 -13.48 -9.96
N LEU A 230 52.22 -14.75 -9.58
CA LEU A 230 50.89 -15.31 -9.23
C LEU A 230 50.36 -14.71 -7.94
N THR A 231 51.20 -14.60 -6.90
CA THR A 231 50.81 -14.02 -5.63
C THR A 231 50.52 -12.52 -5.73
N ILE A 232 51.30 -11.82 -6.48
CA ILE A 232 51.05 -10.38 -6.76
C ILE A 232 49.78 -10.19 -7.55
N SER A 233 49.49 -11.03 -8.54
CA SER A 233 48.28 -10.98 -9.31
C SER A 233 47.06 -11.30 -8.42
N ALA A 234 47.15 -12.25 -7.49
CA ALA A 234 46.10 -12.58 -6.53
C ALA A 234 45.86 -11.41 -5.56
N ALA A 235 46.92 -10.79 -5.01
CA ALA A 235 46.77 -9.62 -4.14
C ALA A 235 46.18 -8.42 -4.89
N ALA A 236 46.67 -8.14 -6.12
CA ALA A 236 46.11 -7.09 -6.97
C ALA A 236 44.64 -7.34 -7.31
N GLY A 237 44.29 -8.61 -7.58
CA GLY A 237 42.91 -9.00 -7.84
C GLY A 237 41.98 -8.75 -6.64
N LEU A 238 42.43 -9.06 -5.42
CA LEU A 238 41.64 -8.73 -4.21
C LEU A 238 41.53 -7.23 -4.00
N GLN A 239 42.58 -6.46 -4.20
CA GLN A 239 42.54 -5.00 -4.12
C GLN A 239 41.58 -4.41 -5.15
N ALA A 240 41.59 -4.91 -6.39
CA ALA A 240 40.69 -4.48 -7.46
C ALA A 240 39.20 -4.83 -7.10
N GLN A 241 38.95 -6.02 -6.53
CA GLN A 241 37.60 -6.41 -6.06
C GLN A 241 37.13 -5.51 -4.92
N ILE A 242 38.00 -5.16 -3.97
CA ILE A 242 37.70 -4.20 -2.89
C ILE A 242 37.31 -2.85 -3.50
N ALA A 243 38.15 -2.31 -4.39
CA ALA A 243 37.89 -1.04 -5.05
C ALA A 243 36.58 -1.05 -5.87
N ALA A 244 36.34 -2.10 -6.65
CA ALA A 244 35.09 -2.26 -7.39
C ALA A 244 33.89 -2.32 -6.47
N LYS A 245 33.99 -2.99 -5.31
CA LYS A 245 32.94 -3.05 -4.29
C LYS A 245 32.71 -1.69 -3.62
N GLU A 246 33.76 -0.93 -3.36
CA GLU A 246 33.67 0.44 -2.85
C GLU A 246 32.96 1.37 -3.83
N VAL A 247 33.26 1.25 -5.12
CA VAL A 247 32.58 1.97 -6.19
C VAL A 247 31.10 1.57 -6.26
N GLN A 248 30.81 0.28 -6.16
CA GLN A 248 29.43 -0.21 -6.11
C GLN A 248 28.65 0.36 -4.90
N ILE A 249 29.27 0.37 -3.71
CA ILE A 249 28.69 0.96 -2.51
C ILE A 249 28.46 2.46 -2.68
N ALA A 250 29.40 3.18 -3.29
CA ALA A 250 29.26 4.60 -3.58
C ALA A 250 28.10 4.86 -4.56
N ALA A 251 27.94 4.02 -5.59
CA ALA A 251 26.80 4.06 -6.48
C ALA A 251 25.50 3.85 -5.72
N LEU A 252 25.39 2.78 -4.91
CA LEU A 252 24.18 2.48 -4.11
C LEU A 252 23.84 3.62 -3.16
N LYS A 253 24.82 4.22 -2.49
CA LYS A 253 24.59 5.37 -1.57
C LYS A 253 24.06 6.62 -2.28
N SER A 254 24.32 6.80 -3.56
CA SER A 254 23.82 7.95 -4.32
C SER A 254 22.36 7.79 -4.78
N PHE A 255 21.84 6.54 -4.83
CA PHE A 255 20.50 6.25 -5.33
C PHE A 255 19.58 5.59 -4.29
N ALA A 256 20.13 4.97 -3.24
CA ALA A 256 19.40 4.20 -2.27
C ALA A 256 19.43 4.82 -0.87
N THR A 257 18.41 4.54 -0.06
CA THR A 257 18.38 4.88 1.36
C THR A 257 19.38 4.03 2.16
N GLN A 258 19.76 4.49 3.34
CA GLN A 258 20.71 3.77 4.22
C GLN A 258 20.20 2.39 4.67
N GLU A 259 18.90 2.14 4.58
CA GLU A 259 18.26 0.87 4.96
C GLU A 259 18.17 -0.13 3.79
N ASN A 260 18.75 0.18 2.62
CA ASN A 260 18.71 -0.69 1.46
C ASN A 260 19.42 -2.02 1.74
N PRO A 261 18.77 -3.19 1.58
CA PRO A 261 19.37 -4.49 1.85
C PRO A 261 20.60 -4.79 0.98
N ASP A 262 20.62 -4.29 -0.25
CA ASP A 262 21.75 -4.49 -1.17
C ASP A 262 22.97 -3.69 -0.73
N LEU A 263 22.77 -2.51 -0.14
CA LEU A 263 23.85 -1.72 0.45
C LEU A 263 24.48 -2.47 1.63
N ASN A 264 23.67 -3.03 2.52
CA ASN A 264 24.17 -3.79 3.67
C ASN A 264 24.95 -5.03 3.23
N ARG A 265 24.43 -5.78 2.26
CA ARG A 265 25.09 -6.95 1.68
C ARG A 265 26.43 -6.57 1.06
N ALA A 266 26.47 -5.49 0.26
CA ALA A 266 27.72 -5.04 -0.37
C ALA A 266 28.76 -4.61 0.70
N GLN A 267 28.35 -4.02 1.81
CA GLN A 267 29.26 -3.69 2.92
C GLN A 267 29.80 -4.92 3.64
N GLU A 268 28.97 -5.96 3.87
CA GLU A 268 29.42 -7.24 4.43
C GLU A 268 30.40 -7.96 3.54
N GLU A 269 30.14 -7.99 2.22
CA GLU A 269 31.06 -8.55 1.23
C GLU A 269 32.38 -7.80 1.21
N LEU A 270 32.35 -6.46 1.28
CA LEU A 270 33.56 -5.63 1.38
C LEU A 270 34.39 -5.98 2.62
N ALA A 271 33.74 -6.14 3.76
CA ALA A 271 34.39 -6.55 5.01
C ALA A 271 35.07 -7.93 4.87
N GLY A 272 34.39 -8.88 4.21
CA GLY A 272 34.93 -10.20 3.90
C GLY A 272 36.19 -10.14 3.02
N LEU A 273 36.15 -9.35 1.95
CA LEU A 273 37.31 -9.16 1.05
C LEU A 273 38.49 -8.53 1.77
N ARG A 274 38.27 -7.55 2.65
CA ARG A 274 39.35 -6.92 3.44
C ARG A 274 39.98 -7.92 4.43
N ILE A 275 39.20 -8.81 5.01
CA ILE A 275 39.74 -9.89 5.87
C ILE A 275 40.61 -10.84 5.03
N GLN A 276 40.20 -11.20 3.81
CA GLN A 276 40.99 -12.06 2.91
C GLN A 276 42.31 -11.38 2.52
N LEU A 277 42.27 -10.10 2.18
CA LEU A 277 43.48 -9.34 1.86
C LEU A 277 44.42 -9.29 3.07
N ALA A 278 43.90 -9.05 4.29
CA ALA A 278 44.71 -9.04 5.49
C ALA A 278 45.35 -10.40 5.80
N LYS A 279 44.67 -11.52 5.50
CA LYS A 279 45.25 -12.87 5.63
C LYS A 279 46.41 -13.08 4.71
N ILE A 280 46.33 -12.62 3.47
CA ILE A 280 47.44 -12.67 2.50
C ILE A 280 48.61 -11.78 2.95
N ALA A 281 48.32 -10.54 3.41
CA ALA A 281 49.32 -9.59 3.86
C ALA A 281 50.08 -10.05 5.13
N HIS A 282 49.45 -10.82 6.01
CA HIS A 282 50.05 -11.28 7.26
C HIS A 282 50.72 -12.69 7.17
N GLY A 283 50.86 -13.22 5.95
CA GLY A 283 51.64 -14.45 5.70
C GLY A 283 51.11 -15.72 6.39
N ARG A 284 49.80 -15.81 6.68
CA ARG A 284 49.16 -16.99 7.30
C ARG A 284 48.81 -18.13 6.33
N SER A 285 49.14 -17.99 5.04
CA SER A 285 49.18 -19.10 4.10
C SER A 285 50.62 -19.59 4.03
N GLU A 286 50.83 -20.85 4.36
CA GLU A 286 52.17 -21.46 4.35
C GLU A 286 52.96 -21.25 3.06
N ASP A 287 52.27 -21.09 1.92
CA ASP A 287 52.86 -20.83 0.59
C ASP A 287 53.15 -19.35 0.28
N VAL A 288 52.46 -18.37 0.96
CA VAL A 288 52.53 -16.93 0.65
C VAL A 288 53.58 -16.20 1.51
N GLY A 289 53.83 -16.73 2.70
CA GLY A 289 54.81 -16.19 3.63
C GLY A 289 56.22 -16.17 3.06
N ASP A 290 56.60 -17.19 2.30
CA ASP A 290 57.92 -17.34 1.71
C ASP A 290 58.16 -16.35 0.52
N VAL A 291 57.12 -15.98 -0.20
CA VAL A 291 57.16 -15.02 -1.33
C VAL A 291 57.26 -13.59 -0.82
N MET A 292 56.58 -13.22 0.27
CA MET A 292 56.68 -11.89 0.87
C MET A 292 58.03 -11.65 1.57
N LEU A 293 58.56 -12.69 2.19
CA LEU A 293 59.94 -12.67 2.74
C LEU A 293 61.00 -12.59 1.58
N SER A 294 60.72 -13.21 0.45
CA SER A 294 61.53 -13.12 -0.76
C SER A 294 61.54 -11.73 -1.37
N MET A 295 60.43 -10.99 -1.32
CA MET A 295 60.35 -9.59 -1.76
C MET A 295 61.15 -8.63 -0.89
N SER A 296 61.23 -8.87 0.43
CA SER A 296 62.06 -8.03 1.32
C SER A 296 63.56 -8.21 1.09
N LYS A 297 63.98 -9.29 0.44
CA LYS A 297 65.35 -9.61 0.06
C LYS A 297 65.67 -9.34 -1.41
N ALA A 298 64.67 -8.93 -2.23
CA ALA A 298 64.88 -8.62 -3.62
C ALA A 298 65.72 -7.36 -3.76
N PRO A 299 66.65 -7.28 -4.80
CA PRO A 299 67.30 -6.03 -5.13
C PRO A 299 66.26 -4.93 -5.35
N GLU A 300 66.59 -3.69 -4.94
CA GLU A 300 65.69 -2.52 -4.99
C GLU A 300 64.93 -2.38 -6.33
N GLN A 301 65.63 -2.64 -7.43
CA GLN A 301 65.07 -2.65 -8.78
C GLN A 301 64.03 -3.75 -9.02
N GLY A 302 64.18 -4.92 -8.39
CA GLY A 302 63.19 -6.01 -8.48
C GLY A 302 61.91 -5.70 -7.72
N ALA A 303 62.01 -5.08 -6.54
CA ALA A 303 60.87 -4.63 -5.76
C ALA A 303 60.05 -3.56 -6.50
N GLU A 304 60.69 -2.59 -7.12
CA GLU A 304 60.04 -1.53 -7.89
C GLU A 304 59.29 -2.09 -9.12
N TYR A 305 59.90 -3.03 -9.84
CA TYR A 305 59.23 -3.75 -10.92
C TYR A 305 57.95 -4.44 -10.46
N LEU A 306 58.03 -5.17 -9.36
CA LEU A 306 56.88 -5.89 -8.79
C LEU A 306 55.75 -4.97 -8.35
N HIS A 307 56.09 -3.77 -7.86
CA HIS A 307 55.09 -2.75 -7.53
C HIS A 307 54.38 -2.25 -8.80
N LYS A 308 55.12 -1.86 -9.85
CA LYS A 308 54.55 -1.39 -11.12
C LYS A 308 53.72 -2.49 -11.80
N PHE A 309 54.19 -3.72 -11.77
CA PHE A 309 53.48 -4.88 -12.31
C PHE A 309 52.16 -5.12 -11.57
N ARG A 310 52.21 -5.02 -10.22
CA ARG A 310 50.99 -5.12 -9.39
C ARG A 310 49.99 -4.02 -9.75
N ASP A 311 50.42 -2.79 -9.92
CA ASP A 311 49.57 -1.67 -10.24
C ASP A 311 48.88 -1.86 -11.61
N VAL A 312 49.60 -2.35 -12.62
CA VAL A 312 49.00 -2.72 -13.92
C VAL A 312 47.94 -3.79 -13.72
N LYS A 313 48.26 -4.89 -13.00
CA LYS A 313 47.30 -5.97 -12.76
C LYS A 313 46.07 -5.52 -11.96
N TYR A 314 46.26 -4.63 -11.00
CA TYR A 314 45.18 -4.01 -10.27
C TYR A 314 44.23 -3.22 -11.17
N TYR A 315 44.76 -2.31 -11.99
CA TYR A 315 43.92 -1.50 -12.88
C TYR A 315 43.30 -2.32 -14.02
N GLU A 316 44.00 -3.34 -14.54
CA GLU A 316 43.46 -4.26 -15.54
C GLU A 316 42.20 -4.98 -15.02
N ILE A 317 42.27 -5.58 -13.82
CA ILE A 317 41.14 -6.29 -13.19
C ILE A 317 40.03 -5.32 -12.81
N LEU A 318 40.38 -4.14 -12.24
CA LEU A 318 39.40 -3.12 -11.89
C LEU A 318 38.66 -2.60 -13.12
N PHE A 319 39.36 -2.39 -14.25
CA PHE A 319 38.75 -2.01 -15.52
C PHE A 319 37.75 -3.06 -15.99
N GLU A 320 38.12 -4.34 -15.96
CA GLU A 320 37.23 -5.44 -16.36
C GLU A 320 35.97 -5.49 -15.48
N LEU A 321 36.14 -5.37 -14.15
CA LEU A 321 35.01 -5.38 -13.21
C LEU A 321 34.05 -4.19 -13.42
N LEU A 322 34.61 -2.98 -13.62
CA LEU A 322 33.82 -1.79 -13.89
C LEU A 322 33.17 -1.80 -15.27
N ALA A 323 33.83 -2.35 -16.28
CA ALA A 323 33.23 -2.55 -17.59
C ALA A 323 32.01 -3.47 -17.52
N LYS A 324 32.10 -4.54 -16.74
CA LYS A 324 30.95 -5.43 -16.49
C LYS A 324 29.81 -4.70 -15.77
N GLN A 325 30.11 -3.88 -14.76
CA GLN A 325 29.06 -3.10 -14.05
C GLN A 325 28.43 -2.05 -14.99
N TYR A 326 29.23 -1.40 -15.84
CA TYR A 326 28.70 -0.47 -16.85
C TYR A 326 27.75 -1.17 -17.83
N GLU A 327 28.13 -2.35 -18.34
CA GLU A 327 27.27 -3.12 -19.25
C GLU A 327 25.96 -3.54 -18.59
N ILE A 328 26.01 -3.97 -17.32
CA ILE A 328 24.79 -4.29 -16.55
C ILE A 328 23.91 -3.04 -16.44
N ALA A 329 24.48 -1.90 -16.03
CA ALA A 329 23.73 -0.66 -15.89
C ALA A 329 23.13 -0.17 -17.22
N ARG A 330 23.85 -0.38 -18.35
CA ARG A 330 23.38 -0.08 -19.70
C ARG A 330 22.20 -0.97 -20.12
N ILE A 331 22.26 -2.27 -19.79
CA ILE A 331 21.18 -3.21 -20.05
C ILE A 331 19.96 -2.86 -19.20
N ASP A 332 20.15 -2.49 -17.93
CA ASP A 332 19.06 -2.12 -17.03
C ASP A 332 18.36 -0.82 -17.48
N GLU A 333 19.13 0.15 -18.02
CA GLU A 333 18.54 1.37 -18.62
C GLU A 333 17.74 1.04 -19.89
N ALA A 334 18.23 0.08 -20.71
CA ALA A 334 17.56 -0.33 -21.93
C ALA A 334 16.35 -1.25 -21.71
N LYS A 335 16.27 -1.93 -20.55
CA LYS A 335 15.08 -2.69 -20.19
C LYS A 335 13.94 -1.74 -20.00
N ASP A 336 12.97 -1.76 -20.89
CA ASP A 336 11.70 -1.08 -20.71
C ASP A 336 11.12 -1.50 -19.35
N ALA A 337 10.86 -0.50 -18.53
CA ALA A 337 10.28 -0.69 -17.22
C ALA A 337 8.77 -1.05 -17.33
N THR A 338 8.44 -2.12 -18.03
CA THR A 338 7.10 -2.72 -17.99
C THR A 338 6.96 -3.49 -16.69
N LEU A 339 6.83 -2.74 -15.60
CA LEU A 339 6.84 -3.32 -14.27
C LEU A 339 5.44 -3.46 -13.69
N ILE A 340 4.43 -2.84 -14.30
CA ILE A 340 3.05 -2.85 -13.80
C ILE A 340 2.23 -3.83 -14.62
N GLN A 341 1.64 -4.83 -13.94
CA GLN A 341 0.73 -5.77 -14.58
C GLN A 341 -0.71 -5.31 -14.37
N VAL A 342 -1.38 -4.94 -15.45
CA VAL A 342 -2.82 -4.64 -15.42
C VAL A 342 -3.56 -5.95 -15.33
N LEU A 343 -4.20 -6.20 -14.20
CA LEU A 343 -4.99 -7.41 -13.97
C LEU A 343 -6.35 -7.28 -14.67
N ASP A 344 -7.05 -6.17 -14.38
CA ASP A 344 -8.36 -5.87 -14.98
C ASP A 344 -8.41 -4.39 -15.41
N LYS A 345 -8.70 -4.15 -16.68
CA LYS A 345 -9.03 -2.79 -17.15
C LYS A 345 -10.43 -2.41 -16.74
N ALA A 346 -10.62 -1.13 -16.41
CA ALA A 346 -11.94 -0.61 -16.12
C ALA A 346 -12.84 -0.70 -17.35
N LEU A 347 -14.00 -1.30 -17.17
CA LEU A 347 -15.06 -1.37 -18.16
C LEU A 347 -16.13 -0.32 -17.88
N VAL A 348 -16.83 0.11 -18.91
CA VAL A 348 -17.95 1.03 -18.77
C VAL A 348 -19.04 0.36 -17.94
N PRO A 349 -19.43 0.91 -16.78
CA PRO A 349 -20.42 0.28 -15.91
C PRO A 349 -21.82 0.34 -16.52
N ASP A 350 -22.51 -0.80 -16.57
CA ASP A 350 -23.86 -0.93 -17.08
C ASP A 350 -24.93 -0.42 -16.10
N LYS A 351 -24.59 -0.39 -14.79
CA LYS A 351 -25.51 -0.03 -13.72
C LYS A 351 -24.95 1.14 -12.92
N LYS A 352 -25.87 2.02 -12.48
CA LYS A 352 -25.53 3.11 -11.57
C LYS A 352 -25.17 2.58 -10.18
N SER A 353 -24.18 3.17 -9.53
CA SER A 353 -23.74 2.88 -8.18
C SER A 353 -24.56 3.65 -7.13
N TYR A 354 -24.86 4.94 -7.41
CA TYR A 354 -25.61 5.84 -6.53
C TYR A 354 -26.66 6.63 -7.30
N PRO A 355 -27.76 7.06 -6.64
CA PRO A 355 -28.25 6.56 -5.34
C PRO A 355 -28.92 5.19 -5.49
N ARG A 356 -28.77 4.33 -4.49
CA ARG A 356 -29.51 3.07 -4.38
C ARG A 356 -30.94 3.38 -3.92
N ARG A 357 -31.82 3.77 -4.85
CA ARG A 357 -33.16 4.30 -4.58
C ARG A 357 -34.00 3.40 -3.68
N ILE A 358 -34.03 2.09 -3.98
CA ILE A 358 -34.82 1.12 -3.21
C ILE A 358 -34.33 1.05 -1.75
N THR A 359 -33.01 0.94 -1.52
CA THR A 359 -32.45 0.88 -0.16
C THR A 359 -32.66 2.17 0.61
N ALA A 360 -32.55 3.34 -0.05
CA ALA A 360 -32.81 4.62 0.59
C ALA A 360 -34.29 4.77 1.02
N ILE A 361 -35.24 4.39 0.16
CA ILE A 361 -36.68 4.45 0.43
C ILE A 361 -37.04 3.48 1.56
N THR A 362 -36.55 2.22 1.52
CA THR A 362 -36.86 1.23 2.56
C THR A 362 -36.30 1.66 3.91
N LEU A 363 -35.07 2.16 3.95
CA LEU A 363 -34.45 2.63 5.20
C LEU A 363 -35.21 3.84 5.79
N ALA A 364 -35.53 4.83 4.95
CA ALA A 364 -36.28 5.99 5.36
C ALA A 364 -37.70 5.62 5.90
N THR A 365 -38.37 4.64 5.26
CA THR A 365 -39.67 4.15 5.67
C THR A 365 -39.59 3.44 7.04
N ILE A 366 -38.56 2.61 7.26
CA ILE A 366 -38.34 1.93 8.54
C ILE A 366 -38.08 2.95 9.66
N PHE A 367 -37.22 3.92 9.42
CA PHE A 367 -36.95 4.98 10.39
C PHE A 367 -38.18 5.81 10.70
N ALA A 368 -38.97 6.17 9.69
CA ALA A 368 -40.21 6.90 9.88
C ALA A 368 -41.24 6.10 10.67
N LEU A 369 -41.32 4.78 10.46
CA LEU A 369 -42.22 3.89 11.19
C LEU A 369 -41.79 3.79 12.67
N ILE A 370 -40.54 3.58 12.98
CA ILE A 370 -40.02 3.56 14.37
C ILE A 370 -40.27 4.90 15.04
N PHE A 371 -39.99 6.01 14.35
CA PHE A 371 -40.23 7.36 14.86
C PHE A 371 -41.72 7.59 15.17
N THR A 372 -42.61 7.11 14.28
CA THR A 372 -44.07 7.22 14.46
C THR A 372 -44.55 6.43 15.67
N ILE A 373 -44.04 5.21 15.89
CA ILE A 373 -44.36 4.40 17.05
C ILE A 373 -43.92 5.11 18.33
N LEU A 374 -42.72 5.63 18.39
CA LEU A 374 -42.20 6.38 19.52
C LEU A 374 -43.05 7.65 19.79
N LEU A 375 -43.39 8.38 18.74
CA LEU A 375 -44.21 9.58 18.84
C LEU A 375 -45.59 9.26 19.40
N ILE A 376 -46.25 8.18 18.96
CA ILE A 376 -47.55 7.72 19.44
C ILE A 376 -47.44 7.27 20.91
N ALA A 377 -46.36 6.57 21.29
CA ALA A 377 -46.13 6.16 22.68
C ALA A 377 -46.00 7.38 23.61
N VAL A 378 -45.34 8.43 23.16
CA VAL A 378 -45.20 9.71 23.90
C VAL A 378 -46.56 10.40 24.02
N ILE A 379 -47.34 10.49 22.94
CA ILE A 379 -48.69 11.12 22.95
C ILE A 379 -49.60 10.35 23.91
N GLU A 380 -49.61 9.02 23.83
CA GLU A 380 -50.46 8.20 24.69
C GLU A 380 -50.01 8.22 26.16
N TYR A 381 -48.71 8.34 26.43
CA TYR A 381 -48.19 8.52 27.81
C TYR A 381 -48.75 9.80 28.45
N PHE A 382 -48.82 10.90 27.70
CA PHE A 382 -49.43 12.14 28.19
C PHE A 382 -50.95 12.07 28.29
N ASP A 383 -51.62 11.31 27.41
CA ASP A 383 -53.08 11.13 27.41
C ASP A 383 -53.55 10.13 28.51
N SER A 384 -52.75 9.09 28.80
CA SER A 384 -53.03 8.08 29.82
C SER A 384 -52.82 8.59 31.25
N ALA A 385 -52.09 9.66 31.45
CA ALA A 385 -51.96 10.32 32.75
C ALA A 385 -53.28 10.94 33.26
N THR A 386 -54.30 11.01 32.37
CA THR A 386 -55.60 11.67 32.68
C THR A 386 -56.79 10.71 32.78
N ASN A 387 -56.79 9.47 32.24
CA ASN A 387 -57.97 8.57 32.27
C ASN A 387 -57.65 7.06 32.10
N GLU A 388 -57.87 6.23 33.11
CA GLU A 388 -57.88 4.74 33.02
C GLU A 388 -59.24 4.11 32.90
N PRO A 389 -59.63 3.39 31.82
CA PRO A 389 -60.80 2.56 31.72
C PRO A 389 -60.56 1.03 31.80
N PRO A 390 -61.51 0.18 32.23
CA PRO A 390 -61.31 -1.25 32.50
C PRO A 390 -61.19 -2.12 31.25
N LYS A 391 -60.47 -3.25 31.36
CA LYS A 391 -59.91 -4.13 30.24
C LYS A 391 -61.00 -4.64 29.25
N GLN A 392 -62.30 -4.81 29.61
CA GLN A 392 -63.30 -5.27 28.65
C GLN A 392 -63.73 -4.23 27.63
N GLN A 393 -63.65 -2.94 27.95
CA GLN A 393 -63.90 -1.87 26.98
C GLN A 393 -62.79 -1.69 25.93
N LYS A 394 -61.60 -2.10 26.28
CA LYS A 394 -60.43 -2.03 25.36
C LYS A 394 -60.57 -2.96 24.16
N MET A 395 -61.08 -4.17 24.32
CA MET A 395 -61.29 -5.16 23.29
C MET A 395 -62.39 -4.78 22.28
N LEU A 396 -63.44 -4.16 22.76
CA LEU A 396 -64.56 -3.63 21.95
C LEU A 396 -64.10 -2.40 21.13
N ALA A 397 -63.28 -1.57 21.73
CA ALA A 397 -62.65 -0.42 21.01
C ALA A 397 -61.74 -0.86 19.89
N LEU A 398 -60.91 -1.91 20.09
CA LEU A 398 -60.06 -2.48 19.06
C LEU A 398 -60.85 -2.94 17.83
N ASN A 399 -61.94 -3.67 18.05
CA ASN A 399 -62.79 -4.17 16.97
C ASN A 399 -63.48 -3.03 16.21
N ASN A 400 -63.84 -1.94 16.85
CA ASN A 400 -64.39 -0.74 16.22
C ASN A 400 -63.38 0.05 15.40
N TYR A 401 -62.12 0.12 15.83
CA TYR A 401 -61.07 0.80 15.09
C TYR A 401 -60.52 -0.02 13.91
N LEU A 402 -60.50 -1.35 14.03
CA LEU A 402 -60.09 -2.26 12.95
C LEU A 402 -61.17 -2.50 11.90
N SER A 403 -62.44 -2.43 12.29
CA SER A 403 -63.53 -2.53 11.33
C SER A 403 -63.53 -1.30 10.42
N LEU A 404 -63.10 -1.49 9.18
CA LEU A 404 -63.38 -0.60 8.08
C LEU A 404 -64.90 -0.63 7.82
N LYS A 405 -65.66 0.13 8.57
CA LYS A 405 -67.04 0.38 8.19
C LYS A 405 -67.01 1.25 6.93
N ARG A 406 -67.13 0.57 5.81
CA ARG A 406 -67.61 1.08 4.53
C ARG A 406 -68.83 1.97 4.83
N LYS A 407 -68.65 3.27 4.86
CA LYS A 407 -69.75 4.20 4.55
C LYS A 407 -69.90 4.20 3.05
N MET A 408 -70.57 3.22 2.52
CA MET A 408 -71.48 3.39 1.43
C MET A 408 -72.84 3.54 2.08
N ASP A 409 -73.41 4.76 1.99
CA ASP A 409 -74.83 4.98 1.78
C ASP A 409 -75.08 6.50 1.70
N ALA A 410 -75.76 6.82 0.54
CA ALA A 410 -76.49 7.99 0.11
C ALA A 410 -75.67 9.18 -0.39
#